data_e24f27eec66729e7fbcc519ab99420c6
#
_entry.id   e24f27eec66729e7fbcc519ab99420c6
#
_cell.length_a   1.000
_cell.length_b   1.000
_cell.length_c   1.000
_cell.angle_alpha   90.00
_cell.angle_beta   90.00
_cell.angle_gamma   90.00
#
_symmetry.space_group_name_H-M   'P 1'
#
loop_
_entity.id
_entity.type
_entity.pdbx_description
1 polymer ?
#
loop_
_entity_poly.entity_id
_entity_poly.type
_entity_poly.pdbx_seq_one_letter_code
_entity_poly.pdbx_strand_id
1 'polypeptide(L)'
;MAWCVMLGATLMVCLNVSADGGLTLARKAAIFQHDMEQRFLLDGQALCKRYVPTERRPFVSYNMPDNAYMTGIYLGALAMKYAVTRDEADKAAAFDSINALHRLCTVSGKKGVPARAIWPKDRPLADDGEWRDSQDGKYRWRGDVSSDQLDGIVFGYSLAFDLVADDKHKEIIAQDVGDIVTHILDNDMRVVDVDGKPTRFGNYSPQFVKTFEAMNALVLLQHLKVAAHVTGDDRFAREYRRIAIEEKYAETAVRARWMLFKVNFSDDVMLALAYYPLFRLENDPVLRAHYIASFKRSWHGEGRVPGMKAQRNLVYALLAREVLGDENAIAESVDNLRLFPLDMKWNRDTIAAYGKEFGFTFEPALKSAAPKPGEAVPLDRRARTWSAWVQDPFAHPVEQRPDEGIEYNGHDFLLAYWFGRYLKCIAPDE
;
A
#
# COMPACT_ATOMS: atom_id res chain seq x y z
N MET A 1 -32.69 35.75 -33.13
CA MET A 1 -32.73 34.35 -32.66
C MET A 1 -31.57 33.61 -33.32
N ALA A 2 -30.46 33.48 -32.64
CA ALA A 2 -29.31 32.75 -33.13
C ALA A 2 -29.04 31.61 -32.12
N TRP A 3 -29.18 30.38 -32.59
CA TRP A 3 -28.88 29.18 -31.81
C TRP A 3 -27.39 28.89 -31.87
N CYS A 4 -26.70 29.01 -30.73
CA CYS A 4 -25.36 28.46 -30.58
C CYS A 4 -25.46 26.97 -30.30
N VAL A 5 -25.00 26.14 -31.23
CA VAL A 5 -24.76 24.72 -31.04
C VAL A 5 -23.35 24.60 -30.44
N MET A 6 -23.27 24.20 -29.18
CA MET A 6 -22.00 23.77 -28.60
C MET A 6 -21.69 22.36 -29.09
N LEU A 7 -20.70 22.22 -29.94
CA LEU A 7 -20.07 20.95 -30.27
C LEU A 7 -19.13 20.57 -29.09
N GLY A 8 -19.53 19.57 -28.33
CA GLY A 8 -18.65 18.89 -27.41
C GLY A 8 -17.56 18.13 -28.17
N ALA A 9 -16.34 18.60 -28.10
CA ALA A 9 -15.18 17.87 -28.61
C ALA A 9 -14.87 16.70 -27.68
N THR A 10 -15.36 15.51 -28.02
CA THR A 10 -14.87 14.27 -27.40
C THR A 10 -13.44 14.04 -27.88
N LEU A 11 -12.47 14.24 -26.98
CA LEU A 11 -11.07 13.92 -27.25
C LEU A 11 -10.98 12.39 -27.38
N MET A 12 -10.98 11.89 -28.60
CA MET A 12 -10.62 10.50 -28.91
C MET A 12 -9.09 10.40 -28.75
N VAL A 13 -8.64 9.97 -27.59
CA VAL A 13 -7.25 9.58 -27.39
C VAL A 13 -7.02 8.30 -28.20
N CYS A 14 -6.37 8.43 -29.35
CA CYS A 14 -5.88 7.28 -30.10
C CYS A 14 -4.76 6.62 -29.29
N LEU A 15 -5.11 5.57 -28.54
CA LEU A 15 -4.15 4.75 -27.80
C LEU A 15 -3.48 3.78 -28.79
N ASN A 16 -2.18 3.93 -28.95
CA ASN A 16 -1.36 2.99 -29.70
C ASN A 16 -1.43 1.61 -29.03
N VAL A 17 -2.08 0.67 -29.67
CA VAL A 17 -2.02 -0.76 -29.29
C VAL A 17 -0.64 -1.25 -29.70
N SER A 18 0.16 -1.72 -28.75
CA SER A 18 1.44 -2.35 -29.09
C SER A 18 1.21 -3.57 -29.97
N ALA A 19 2.15 -3.85 -30.87
CA ALA A 19 2.06 -4.92 -31.86
C ALA A 19 1.83 -6.34 -31.28
N ASP A 20 1.94 -6.50 -29.96
CA ASP A 20 1.81 -7.78 -29.24
C ASP A 20 0.40 -8.06 -28.67
N GLY A 21 -0.61 -7.23 -28.94
CA GLY A 21 -1.98 -7.41 -28.40
C GLY A 21 -2.08 -7.28 -26.87
N GLY A 22 -1.00 -6.93 -26.17
CA GLY A 22 -0.96 -6.77 -24.72
C GLY A 22 -1.39 -5.37 -24.26
N LEU A 23 -2.08 -5.29 -23.12
CA LEU A 23 -2.36 -4.02 -22.47
C LEU A 23 -1.05 -3.36 -22.00
N THR A 24 -0.86 -2.05 -22.30
CA THR A 24 0.24 -1.25 -21.75
C THR A 24 0.07 -1.10 -20.24
N LEU A 25 1.14 -0.71 -19.53
CA LEU A 25 1.08 -0.40 -18.10
C LEU A 25 0.08 0.73 -17.81
N ALA A 26 0.11 1.78 -18.65
CA ALA A 26 -0.82 2.91 -18.53
C ALA A 26 -2.27 2.45 -18.65
N ARG A 27 -2.57 1.56 -19.60
CA ARG A 27 -3.93 1.04 -19.79
C ARG A 27 -4.35 0.12 -18.65
N LYS A 28 -3.48 -0.73 -18.17
CA LYS A 28 -3.74 -1.52 -16.96
C LYS A 28 -4.01 -0.62 -15.76
N ALA A 29 -3.24 0.45 -15.57
CA ALA A 29 -3.44 1.39 -14.48
C ALA A 29 -4.82 2.07 -14.56
N ALA A 30 -5.25 2.47 -15.75
CA ALA A 30 -6.58 3.06 -15.97
C ALA A 30 -7.71 2.07 -15.61
N ILE A 31 -7.57 0.80 -16.01
CA ILE A 31 -8.57 -0.25 -15.71
C ILE A 31 -8.57 -0.57 -14.21
N PHE A 32 -7.41 -0.72 -13.57
CA PHE A 32 -7.33 -0.93 -12.13
C PHE A 32 -7.88 0.25 -11.32
N GLN A 33 -7.62 1.49 -11.78
CA GLN A 33 -8.16 2.69 -11.16
C GLN A 33 -9.70 2.71 -11.26
N HIS A 34 -10.24 2.45 -12.44
CA HIS A 34 -11.69 2.34 -12.66
C HIS A 34 -12.32 1.29 -11.75
N ASP A 35 -11.72 0.11 -11.65
CA ASP A 35 -12.19 -0.97 -10.79
C ASP A 35 -12.17 -0.60 -9.30
N MET A 36 -11.11 0.07 -8.85
CA MET A 36 -11.06 0.62 -7.49
C MET A 36 -12.25 1.53 -7.21
N GLU A 37 -12.51 2.49 -8.09
CA GLU A 37 -13.58 3.47 -7.94
C GLU A 37 -14.99 2.85 -7.98
N GLN A 38 -15.21 1.85 -8.85
CA GLN A 38 -16.52 1.25 -9.03
C GLN A 38 -16.86 0.18 -7.99
N ARG A 39 -15.87 -0.57 -7.49
CA ARG A 39 -16.16 -1.79 -6.72
C ARG A 39 -15.40 -1.92 -5.40
N PHE A 40 -14.32 -1.20 -5.22
CA PHE A 40 -13.45 -1.35 -4.05
C PHE A 40 -13.27 -0.08 -3.22
N LEU A 41 -14.02 0.98 -3.48
CA LEU A 41 -14.07 2.14 -2.60
C LEU A 41 -15.41 2.23 -1.88
N LEU A 42 -15.36 2.47 -0.60
CA LEU A 42 -16.49 2.87 0.24
C LEU A 42 -16.19 4.22 0.88
N ASP A 43 -16.78 5.27 0.33
CA ASP A 43 -16.52 6.64 0.77
C ASP A 43 -15.00 6.97 0.85
N GLY A 44 -14.23 6.54 -0.14
CA GLY A 44 -12.77 6.70 -0.23
C GLY A 44 -11.94 5.64 0.50
N GLN A 45 -12.55 4.79 1.35
CA GLN A 45 -11.90 3.67 2.01
C GLN A 45 -11.70 2.51 1.03
N ALA A 46 -10.47 2.04 0.83
CA ALA A 46 -10.18 0.87 0.02
C ALA A 46 -10.61 -0.43 0.72
N LEU A 47 -11.38 -1.27 0.04
CA LEU A 47 -11.84 -2.57 0.50
C LEU A 47 -10.88 -3.67 0.02
N CYS A 48 -10.59 -4.67 0.87
CA CYS A 48 -9.60 -5.71 0.58
C CYS A 48 -10.09 -6.73 -0.45
N LYS A 49 -11.13 -7.48 -0.09
CA LYS A 49 -11.63 -8.64 -0.82
C LYS A 49 -13.13 -8.52 -1.05
N ARG A 50 -13.54 -8.87 -2.26
CA ARG A 50 -14.93 -8.93 -2.66
C ARG A 50 -15.29 -10.37 -3.03
N TYR A 51 -16.35 -10.89 -2.44
CA TYR A 51 -16.88 -12.21 -2.77
C TYR A 51 -18.00 -12.07 -3.79
N VAL A 52 -17.86 -12.80 -4.90
CA VAL A 52 -18.88 -12.86 -5.96
C VAL A 52 -20.08 -13.66 -5.44
N PRO A 53 -21.32 -13.25 -5.77
CA PRO A 53 -22.53 -13.99 -5.40
C PRO A 53 -22.52 -15.43 -5.93
N THR A 54 -22.98 -16.37 -5.12
CA THR A 54 -23.17 -17.78 -5.47
C THR A 54 -24.52 -18.24 -4.95
N GLU A 55 -24.94 -19.47 -5.26
CA GLU A 55 -26.19 -20.04 -4.70
C GLU A 55 -26.19 -20.03 -3.15
N ARG A 56 -25.04 -20.30 -2.51
CA ARG A 56 -24.87 -20.26 -1.05
C ARG A 56 -24.69 -18.84 -0.50
N ARG A 57 -24.32 -17.89 -1.34
CA ARG A 57 -24.04 -16.47 -1.01
C ARG A 57 -24.65 -15.61 -2.12
N PRO A 58 -25.95 -15.33 -2.06
CA PRO A 58 -26.68 -14.65 -3.15
C PRO A 58 -26.41 -13.13 -3.21
N PHE A 59 -25.52 -12.61 -2.39
CA PHE A 59 -25.17 -11.18 -2.33
C PHE A 59 -23.65 -10.99 -2.35
N VAL A 60 -23.23 -9.79 -2.78
CA VAL A 60 -21.84 -9.36 -2.69
C VAL A 60 -21.48 -9.17 -1.22
N SER A 61 -20.40 -9.77 -0.77
CA SER A 61 -19.85 -9.53 0.57
C SER A 61 -18.36 -9.20 0.50
N TYR A 62 -17.84 -8.63 1.59
CA TYR A 62 -16.45 -8.21 1.68
C TYR A 62 -15.81 -8.80 2.94
N ASN A 63 -14.49 -9.08 2.87
CA ASN A 63 -13.66 -9.35 4.02
C ASN A 63 -12.62 -8.23 4.14
N MET A 64 -12.52 -7.60 5.30
CA MET A 64 -11.93 -6.27 5.48
C MET A 64 -10.86 -6.22 6.59
N PRO A 65 -9.87 -7.14 6.65
CA PRO A 65 -8.85 -7.09 7.69
C PRO A 65 -7.91 -5.90 7.57
N ASP A 66 -7.64 -5.42 6.33
CA ASP A 66 -6.53 -4.53 6.02
C ASP A 66 -6.94 -3.27 5.24
N ASN A 67 -8.20 -2.83 5.40
CA ASN A 67 -8.70 -1.67 4.66
C ASN A 67 -7.90 -0.39 4.97
N ALA A 68 -7.56 -0.14 6.23
CA ALA A 68 -6.76 1.04 6.60
C ALA A 68 -5.38 1.02 5.95
N TYR A 69 -4.70 -0.15 5.96
CA TYR A 69 -3.42 -0.37 5.30
C TYR A 69 -3.50 -0.08 3.80
N MET A 70 -4.46 -0.71 3.12
CA MET A 70 -4.64 -0.55 1.68
C MET A 70 -5.08 0.86 1.29
N THR A 71 -5.92 1.52 2.12
CA THR A 71 -6.32 2.92 1.88
C THR A 71 -5.10 3.84 1.93
N GLY A 72 -4.18 3.62 2.88
CA GLY A 72 -2.93 4.38 2.96
C GLY A 72 -2.02 4.15 1.75
N ILE A 73 -1.86 2.90 1.31
CA ILE A 73 -1.09 2.58 0.10
C ILE A 73 -1.72 3.22 -1.15
N TYR A 74 -3.04 3.14 -1.27
CA TYR A 74 -3.78 3.75 -2.39
C TYR A 74 -3.66 5.27 -2.37
N LEU A 75 -3.75 5.91 -1.20
CA LEU A 75 -3.51 7.35 -1.04
C LEU A 75 -2.10 7.74 -1.50
N GLY A 76 -1.08 6.94 -1.14
CA GLY A 76 0.29 7.15 -1.62
C GLY A 76 0.38 7.11 -3.14
N ALA A 77 -0.29 6.15 -3.78
CA ALA A 77 -0.37 6.06 -5.24
C ALA A 77 -1.10 7.27 -5.87
N LEU A 78 -2.21 7.72 -5.28
CA LEU A 78 -2.96 8.91 -5.74
C LEU A 78 -2.16 10.19 -5.59
N ALA A 79 -1.42 10.35 -4.49
CA ALA A 79 -0.54 11.52 -4.28
C ALA A 79 0.56 11.59 -5.35
N MET A 80 1.18 10.46 -5.66
CA MET A 80 2.17 10.36 -6.75
C MET A 80 1.52 10.58 -8.12
N LYS A 81 0.30 10.06 -8.33
CA LYS A 81 -0.48 10.29 -9.55
C LYS A 81 -0.71 11.77 -9.77
N TYR A 82 -1.25 12.47 -8.77
CA TYR A 82 -1.45 13.92 -8.85
C TYR A 82 -0.15 14.69 -9.09
N ALA A 83 0.94 14.29 -8.44
CA ALA A 83 2.24 14.94 -8.66
C ALA A 83 2.71 14.85 -10.13
N VAL A 84 2.30 13.79 -10.84
CA VAL A 84 2.62 13.56 -12.27
C VAL A 84 1.62 14.24 -13.19
N THR A 85 0.32 14.09 -12.92
CA THR A 85 -0.76 14.50 -13.85
C THR A 85 -1.20 15.95 -13.65
N ARG A 86 -1.19 16.43 -12.41
CA ARG A 86 -1.79 17.71 -12.00
C ARG A 86 -3.28 17.81 -12.33
N ASP A 87 -3.96 16.68 -12.44
CA ASP A 87 -5.39 16.62 -12.71
C ASP A 87 -6.20 16.84 -11.42
N GLU A 88 -7.18 17.72 -11.46
CA GLU A 88 -8.03 18.03 -10.29
C GLU A 88 -8.94 16.85 -9.88
N ALA A 89 -9.27 15.94 -10.78
CA ALA A 89 -9.97 14.71 -10.42
C ALA A 89 -9.08 13.77 -9.59
N ASP A 90 -7.79 13.68 -9.90
CA ASP A 90 -6.83 12.90 -9.11
C ASP A 90 -6.62 13.51 -7.72
N LYS A 91 -6.62 14.83 -7.63
CA LYS A 91 -6.58 15.55 -6.36
C LYS A 91 -7.83 15.30 -5.52
N ALA A 92 -9.00 15.35 -6.13
CA ALA A 92 -10.27 15.06 -5.45
C ALA A 92 -10.28 13.62 -4.90
N ALA A 93 -9.85 12.63 -5.69
CA ALA A 93 -9.73 11.24 -5.25
C ALA A 93 -8.75 11.07 -4.06
N ALA A 94 -7.63 11.80 -4.07
CA ALA A 94 -6.72 11.82 -2.95
C ALA A 94 -7.37 12.44 -1.69
N PHE A 95 -8.14 13.52 -1.82
CA PHE A 95 -8.86 14.13 -0.71
C PHE A 95 -9.93 13.19 -0.12
N ASP A 96 -10.64 12.45 -0.96
CA ASP A 96 -11.59 11.41 -0.51
C ASP A 96 -10.88 10.33 0.31
N SER A 97 -9.70 9.88 -0.12
CA SER A 97 -8.90 8.91 0.63
C SER A 97 -8.32 9.48 1.93
N ILE A 98 -7.91 10.76 1.98
CA ILE A 98 -7.51 11.43 3.22
C ILE A 98 -8.69 11.46 4.20
N ASN A 99 -9.87 11.87 3.73
CA ASN A 99 -11.08 11.91 4.55
C ASN A 99 -11.50 10.51 5.05
N ALA A 100 -11.29 9.47 4.24
CA ALA A 100 -11.55 8.09 4.64
C ALA A 100 -10.59 7.62 5.73
N LEU A 101 -9.29 7.91 5.61
CA LEU A 101 -8.30 7.61 6.65
C LEU A 101 -8.61 8.38 7.94
N HIS A 102 -9.01 9.66 7.85
CA HIS A 102 -9.43 10.43 9.01
C HIS A 102 -10.63 9.78 9.74
N ARG A 103 -11.63 9.30 9.00
CA ARG A 103 -12.73 8.55 9.62
C ARG A 103 -12.25 7.27 10.28
N LEU A 104 -11.32 6.53 9.66
CA LEU A 104 -10.70 5.35 10.25
C LEU A 104 -9.94 5.69 11.53
N CYS A 105 -9.25 6.82 11.59
CA CYS A 105 -8.51 7.30 12.76
C CYS A 105 -9.42 7.75 13.90
N THR A 106 -10.65 8.21 13.62
CA THR A 106 -11.52 8.86 14.60
C THR A 106 -12.74 8.04 15.03
N VAL A 107 -13.17 7.04 14.25
CA VAL A 107 -14.41 6.28 14.46
C VAL A 107 -14.46 5.53 15.80
N SER A 108 -13.31 5.13 16.34
CA SER A 108 -13.22 4.47 17.65
C SER A 108 -13.63 5.38 18.81
N GLY A 109 -13.59 6.69 18.61
CA GLY A 109 -13.78 7.72 19.66
C GLY A 109 -12.58 7.85 20.60
N LYS A 110 -11.54 7.04 20.44
CA LYS A 110 -10.29 7.10 21.20
C LYS A 110 -9.16 7.65 20.32
N LYS A 111 -8.59 8.78 20.74
CA LYS A 111 -7.49 9.41 19.99
C LYS A 111 -6.32 8.46 19.79
N GLY A 112 -5.80 8.41 18.58
CA GLY A 112 -4.64 7.61 18.21
C GLY A 112 -4.89 6.10 18.12
N VAL A 113 -6.16 5.66 18.14
CA VAL A 113 -6.56 4.25 17.94
C VAL A 113 -7.40 4.13 16.67
N PRO A 114 -6.77 3.97 15.50
CA PRO A 114 -7.49 3.77 14.26
C PRO A 114 -8.26 2.46 14.22
N ALA A 115 -9.31 2.42 13.41
CA ALA A 115 -9.96 1.18 13.02
C ALA A 115 -9.24 0.51 11.84
N ARG A 116 -9.28 -0.82 11.76
CA ARG A 116 -8.85 -1.56 10.56
C ARG A 116 -9.77 -1.30 9.38
N ALA A 117 -11.08 -1.19 9.65
CA ALA A 117 -12.13 -0.98 8.66
C ALA A 117 -13.35 -0.32 9.30
N ILE A 118 -14.14 0.38 8.45
CA ILE A 118 -15.45 0.91 8.79
C ILE A 118 -16.46 0.31 7.83
N TRP A 119 -17.67 -0.01 8.34
CA TRP A 119 -18.76 -0.56 7.54
C TRP A 119 -20.11 0.04 7.97
N PRO A 120 -20.99 0.43 7.02
CA PRO A 120 -22.31 0.94 7.35
C PRO A 120 -23.14 -0.10 8.11
N LYS A 121 -23.83 0.33 9.18
CA LYS A 121 -24.56 -0.59 10.06
C LYS A 121 -25.80 -1.18 9.42
N ASP A 122 -26.37 -0.50 8.44
CA ASP A 122 -27.53 -0.92 7.67
C ASP A 122 -27.22 -1.94 6.55
N ARG A 123 -25.93 -2.23 6.31
CA ARG A 123 -25.49 -3.21 5.31
C ARG A 123 -25.11 -4.55 5.97
N PRO A 124 -25.36 -5.69 5.30
CA PRO A 124 -24.90 -6.99 5.76
C PRO A 124 -23.38 -7.00 5.96
N LEU A 125 -22.91 -7.56 7.06
CA LEU A 125 -21.49 -7.72 7.35
C LEU A 125 -21.16 -9.21 7.38
N ALA A 126 -20.19 -9.64 6.58
CA ALA A 126 -19.67 -10.99 6.52
C ALA A 126 -18.14 -10.97 6.67
N ASP A 127 -17.69 -10.61 7.87
CA ASP A 127 -16.28 -10.53 8.24
C ASP A 127 -16.09 -11.09 9.64
N ASP A 128 -14.99 -11.78 9.89
CA ASP A 128 -14.67 -12.52 11.10
C ASP A 128 -13.92 -11.70 12.17
N GLY A 129 -13.77 -10.39 11.97
CA GLY A 129 -13.04 -9.50 12.86
C GLY A 129 -13.81 -9.11 14.13
N GLU A 130 -13.12 -8.38 15.00
CA GLU A 130 -13.71 -7.76 16.18
C GLU A 130 -14.39 -6.46 15.82
N TRP A 131 -15.72 -6.49 15.69
CA TRP A 131 -16.51 -5.33 15.28
C TRP A 131 -17.18 -4.66 16.47
N ARG A 132 -17.18 -3.34 16.47
CA ARG A 132 -17.79 -2.47 17.46
C ARG A 132 -18.66 -1.43 16.77
N ASP A 133 -19.70 -0.93 17.46
CA ASP A 133 -20.53 0.16 16.95
C ASP A 133 -19.81 1.51 17.12
N SER A 134 -19.95 2.39 16.12
CA SER A 134 -19.52 3.79 16.24
C SER A 134 -20.40 4.56 17.25
N GLN A 135 -19.87 5.65 17.81
CA GLN A 135 -20.61 6.44 18.81
C GLN A 135 -21.91 7.04 18.26
N ASP A 136 -21.95 7.39 16.97
CA ASP A 136 -23.14 7.92 16.29
C ASP A 136 -24.14 6.83 15.86
N GLY A 137 -23.81 5.55 16.07
CA GLY A 137 -24.64 4.40 15.75
C GLY A 137 -24.82 4.12 14.25
N LYS A 138 -24.14 4.85 13.36
CA LYS A 138 -24.30 4.70 11.89
C LYS A 138 -23.42 3.63 11.30
N TYR A 139 -22.28 3.37 11.92
CA TYR A 139 -21.24 2.48 11.42
C TYR A 139 -20.89 1.38 12.42
N ARG A 140 -20.28 0.33 11.91
CA ARG A 140 -19.46 -0.62 12.67
C ARG A 140 -18.02 -0.41 12.29
N TRP A 141 -17.09 -0.60 13.21
CA TRP A 141 -15.68 -0.50 12.94
C TRP A 141 -14.93 -1.72 13.51
N ARG A 142 -13.91 -2.15 12.77
CA ARG A 142 -13.07 -3.29 13.14
C ARG A 142 -11.89 -2.81 13.97
N GLY A 143 -11.77 -3.35 15.19
CA GLY A 143 -10.68 -3.03 16.14
C GLY A 143 -9.45 -3.91 15.98
N ASP A 144 -8.65 -3.98 17.05
CA ASP A 144 -7.39 -4.74 17.11
C ASP A 144 -6.41 -4.32 16.00
N VAL A 145 -6.20 -3.00 15.85
CA VAL A 145 -5.31 -2.44 14.84
C VAL A 145 -3.87 -2.92 15.06
N SER A 146 -3.15 -3.17 13.98
CA SER A 146 -1.77 -3.68 14.00
C SER A 146 -0.77 -2.70 13.38
N SER A 147 0.52 -3.01 13.49
CA SER A 147 1.61 -2.18 12.96
C SER A 147 1.50 -1.95 11.45
N ASP A 148 1.00 -2.91 10.68
CA ASP A 148 0.80 -2.78 9.24
C ASP A 148 -0.25 -1.74 8.87
N GLN A 149 -1.41 -1.69 9.57
CA GLN A 149 -2.37 -0.63 9.32
C GLN A 149 -1.79 0.75 9.60
N LEU A 150 -1.06 0.90 10.69
CA LEU A 150 -0.44 2.19 11.03
C LEU A 150 0.64 2.57 10.01
N ASP A 151 1.44 1.60 9.56
CA ASP A 151 2.46 1.81 8.54
C ASP A 151 1.86 2.31 7.22
N GLY A 152 0.78 1.67 6.75
CA GLY A 152 0.05 2.11 5.56
C GLY A 152 -0.54 3.52 5.70
N ILE A 153 -1.19 3.83 6.83
CA ILE A 153 -1.75 5.16 7.12
C ILE A 153 -0.65 6.22 7.07
N VAL A 154 0.44 6.02 7.82
CA VAL A 154 1.53 7.00 7.93
C VAL A 154 2.28 7.16 6.61
N PHE A 155 2.48 6.08 5.84
CA PHE A 155 3.05 6.14 4.50
C PHE A 155 2.19 7.02 3.57
N GLY A 156 0.89 6.71 3.47
CA GLY A 156 -0.03 7.47 2.61
C GLY A 156 -0.12 8.94 3.01
N TYR A 157 -0.26 9.22 4.29
CA TYR A 157 -0.30 10.58 4.82
C TYR A 157 1.00 11.36 4.58
N SER A 158 2.17 10.73 4.71
CA SER A 158 3.45 11.41 4.46
C SER A 158 3.57 11.90 3.02
N LEU A 159 3.08 11.11 2.07
CA LEU A 159 3.09 11.47 0.65
C LEU A 159 2.02 12.51 0.31
N ALA A 160 0.81 12.30 0.84
CA ALA A 160 -0.29 13.21 0.60
C ALA A 160 0.00 14.62 1.14
N PHE A 161 0.61 14.74 2.31
CA PHE A 161 0.99 16.00 2.94
C PHE A 161 1.89 16.85 2.02
N ASP A 162 2.88 16.21 1.39
CA ASP A 162 3.87 16.91 0.57
C ASP A 162 3.43 17.12 -0.88
N LEU A 163 2.59 16.23 -1.43
CA LEU A 163 2.34 16.18 -2.87
C LEU A 163 0.97 16.70 -3.30
N VAL A 164 -0.06 16.65 -2.43
CA VAL A 164 -1.44 16.92 -2.86
C VAL A 164 -2.28 17.69 -1.85
N ALA A 165 -2.00 17.61 -0.55
CA ALA A 165 -2.84 18.19 0.50
C ALA A 165 -2.83 19.73 0.48
N ASP A 166 -4.01 20.34 0.55
CA ASP A 166 -4.20 21.73 0.91
C ASP A 166 -4.10 21.94 2.43
N ASP A 167 -4.20 23.18 2.89
CA ASP A 167 -4.02 23.51 4.31
C ASP A 167 -4.98 22.75 5.22
N LYS A 168 -6.25 22.60 4.82
CA LYS A 168 -7.26 21.84 5.58
C LYS A 168 -6.87 20.38 5.72
N HIS A 169 -6.45 19.73 4.62
CA HIS A 169 -6.06 18.34 4.64
C HIS A 169 -4.72 18.09 5.33
N LYS A 170 -3.81 19.09 5.30
CA LYS A 170 -2.59 19.07 6.11
C LYS A 170 -2.88 19.10 7.61
N GLU A 171 -3.85 19.90 8.05
CA GLU A 171 -4.29 19.91 9.46
C GLU A 171 -4.86 18.55 9.89
N ILE A 172 -5.69 17.92 9.05
CA ILE A 172 -6.22 16.56 9.28
C ILE A 172 -5.08 15.56 9.43
N ILE A 173 -4.15 15.54 8.49
CA ILE A 173 -3.00 14.63 8.50
C ILE A 173 -2.13 14.84 9.75
N ALA A 174 -1.84 16.09 10.09
CA ALA A 174 -1.05 16.43 11.27
C ALA A 174 -1.73 15.97 12.56
N GLN A 175 -3.04 16.16 12.67
CA GLN A 175 -3.81 15.70 13.82
C GLN A 175 -3.79 14.19 13.94
N ASP A 176 -4.12 13.45 12.88
CA ASP A 176 -4.24 11.99 12.92
C ASP A 176 -2.89 11.32 13.22
N VAL A 177 -1.82 11.73 12.54
CA VAL A 177 -0.47 11.19 12.77
C VAL A 177 0.03 11.58 14.17
N GLY A 178 -0.20 12.82 14.59
CA GLY A 178 0.16 13.28 15.92
C GLY A 178 -0.55 12.50 17.04
N ASP A 179 -1.85 12.24 16.88
CA ASP A 179 -2.64 11.47 17.84
C ASP A 179 -2.17 9.99 17.88
N ILE A 180 -1.90 9.36 16.73
CA ILE A 180 -1.36 7.98 16.67
C ILE A 180 -0.03 7.86 17.41
N VAL A 181 0.91 8.74 17.09
CA VAL A 181 2.25 8.68 17.70
C VAL A 181 2.21 9.02 19.18
N THR A 182 1.39 9.99 19.57
CA THR A 182 1.17 10.32 21.00
C THR A 182 0.62 9.11 21.75
N HIS A 183 -0.39 8.42 21.19
CA HIS A 183 -0.97 7.24 21.81
C HIS A 183 0.08 6.13 22.02
N ILE A 184 0.93 5.86 21.03
CA ILE A 184 2.01 4.88 21.15
C ILE A 184 3.00 5.25 22.25
N LEU A 185 3.42 6.51 22.31
CA LEU A 185 4.37 7.00 23.32
C LEU A 185 3.78 6.94 24.74
N ASP A 186 2.52 7.35 24.91
CA ASP A 186 1.83 7.40 26.20
C ASP A 186 1.47 5.99 26.74
N ASN A 187 1.56 4.96 25.92
CA ASN A 187 1.25 3.56 26.27
C ASN A 187 2.50 2.64 26.18
N ASP A 188 3.65 3.09 26.62
CA ASP A 188 4.90 2.30 26.67
C ASP A 188 5.27 1.69 25.30
N MET A 189 5.15 2.47 24.24
CA MET A 189 5.39 2.06 22.85
C MET A 189 4.50 0.88 22.40
N ARG A 190 3.23 0.90 22.76
CA ARG A 190 2.21 -0.08 22.35
C ARG A 190 0.94 0.62 21.89
N VAL A 191 0.22 -0.05 21.02
CA VAL A 191 -1.16 0.34 20.73
C VAL A 191 -2.09 -0.32 21.72
N VAL A 192 -2.82 0.48 22.47
CA VAL A 192 -3.81 0.01 23.46
C VAL A 192 -5.21 0.32 22.94
N ASP A 193 -5.99 -0.72 22.66
CA ASP A 193 -7.34 -0.60 22.10
C ASP A 193 -8.32 0.06 23.09
N VAL A 194 -9.55 0.28 22.65
CA VAL A 194 -10.60 0.96 23.46
C VAL A 194 -11.00 0.21 24.72
N ASP A 195 -10.76 -1.12 24.77
CA ASP A 195 -10.98 -1.96 25.94
C ASP A 195 -9.87 -1.87 27.01
N GLY A 196 -8.82 -1.06 26.74
CA GLY A 196 -7.69 -0.89 27.66
C GLY A 196 -6.62 -1.98 27.53
N LYS A 197 -6.75 -2.90 26.58
CA LYS A 197 -5.73 -3.94 26.35
C LYS A 197 -4.83 -3.62 25.16
N PRO A 198 -3.55 -4.00 25.21
CA PRO A 198 -2.69 -3.94 24.04
C PRO A 198 -3.25 -4.76 22.89
N THR A 199 -3.18 -4.22 21.66
CA THR A 199 -3.52 -4.98 20.45
C THR A 199 -2.48 -6.09 20.20
N ARG A 200 -2.89 -7.12 19.45
CA ARG A 200 -2.03 -8.29 19.22
C ARG A 200 -0.71 -7.97 18.52
N PHE A 201 -0.73 -7.02 17.59
CA PHE A 201 0.41 -6.76 16.70
C PHE A 201 0.92 -5.30 16.72
N GLY A 202 0.35 -4.45 17.59
CA GLY A 202 0.77 -3.05 17.77
C GLY A 202 1.81 -2.87 18.87
N ASN A 203 2.91 -3.65 18.86
CA ASN A 203 3.94 -3.60 19.90
C ASN A 203 5.27 -3.10 19.34
N TYR A 204 5.70 -1.95 19.81
CA TYR A 204 6.98 -1.31 19.46
C TYR A 204 7.93 -1.18 20.65
N SER A 205 7.64 -1.85 21.79
CA SER A 205 8.42 -1.71 23.01
C SER A 205 9.87 -2.19 22.83
N PRO A 206 10.85 -1.64 23.58
CA PRO A 206 12.28 -1.95 23.43
C PRO A 206 12.59 -3.44 23.54
N GLN A 207 11.94 -4.13 24.47
CA GLN A 207 12.13 -5.57 24.64
C GLN A 207 11.65 -6.35 23.43
N PHE A 208 10.48 -5.98 22.88
CA PHE A 208 9.90 -6.66 21.74
C PHE A 208 10.73 -6.49 20.47
N VAL A 209 11.08 -5.25 20.11
CA VAL A 209 11.83 -4.97 18.88
C VAL A 209 13.26 -5.52 18.90
N LYS A 210 13.92 -5.56 20.08
CA LYS A 210 15.29 -6.08 20.21
C LYS A 210 15.35 -7.60 20.19
N THR A 211 14.25 -8.28 20.56
CA THR A 211 14.24 -9.74 20.73
C THR A 211 13.50 -10.46 19.60
N PHE A 212 12.37 -9.92 19.16
CA PHE A 212 11.42 -10.65 18.30
C PHE A 212 11.22 -10.00 16.94
N GLU A 213 11.03 -8.66 16.88
CA GLU A 213 10.51 -7.99 15.68
C GLU A 213 11.23 -6.66 15.42
N ALA A 214 12.47 -6.74 14.95
CA ALA A 214 13.28 -5.55 14.64
C ALA A 214 12.66 -4.65 13.54
N MET A 215 11.74 -5.16 12.74
CA MET A 215 10.98 -4.36 11.77
C MET A 215 10.18 -3.26 12.48
N ASN A 216 9.55 -3.56 13.60
CA ASN A 216 8.77 -2.58 14.35
C ASN A 216 9.63 -1.43 14.91
N ALA A 217 10.96 -1.61 15.06
CA ALA A 217 11.84 -0.49 15.35
C ALA A 217 11.92 0.50 14.17
N LEU A 218 12.06 0.00 12.94
CA LEU A 218 12.07 0.83 11.74
C LEU A 218 10.72 1.54 11.53
N VAL A 219 9.62 0.81 11.70
CA VAL A 219 8.26 1.35 11.54
C VAL A 219 7.98 2.45 12.57
N LEU A 220 8.36 2.28 13.85
CA LEU A 220 8.19 3.34 14.84
C LEU A 220 9.04 4.58 14.52
N LEU A 221 10.28 4.38 14.03
CA LEU A 221 11.11 5.51 13.59
C LEU A 221 10.50 6.26 12.41
N GLN A 222 9.89 5.55 11.46
CA GLN A 222 9.13 6.18 10.38
C GLN A 222 7.94 6.99 10.94
N HIS A 223 7.15 6.43 11.86
CA HIS A 223 6.01 7.13 12.46
C HIS A 223 6.44 8.43 13.16
N LEU A 224 7.48 8.38 13.99
CA LEU A 224 8.01 9.53 14.70
C LEU A 224 8.58 10.60 13.76
N LYS A 225 9.30 10.17 12.72
CA LYS A 225 9.89 11.08 11.74
C LYS A 225 8.82 11.79 10.92
N VAL A 226 7.78 11.05 10.50
CA VAL A 226 6.64 11.64 9.79
C VAL A 226 5.84 12.55 10.72
N ALA A 227 5.59 12.17 11.98
CA ALA A 227 4.92 13.02 12.95
C ALA A 227 5.64 14.35 13.14
N ALA A 228 6.96 14.33 13.32
CA ALA A 228 7.76 15.54 13.44
C ALA A 228 7.65 16.45 12.20
N HIS A 229 7.59 15.84 11.00
CA HIS A 229 7.48 16.55 9.72
C HIS A 229 6.12 17.20 9.53
N VAL A 230 5.03 16.43 9.73
CA VAL A 230 3.68 16.91 9.40
C VAL A 230 3.07 17.82 10.47
N THR A 231 3.48 17.64 11.75
CA THR A 231 2.97 18.48 12.83
C THR A 231 3.81 19.74 13.10
N GLY A 232 5.10 19.68 12.77
CA GLY A 232 6.06 20.70 13.19
C GLY A 232 6.29 20.76 14.71
N ASP A 233 5.78 19.79 15.49
CA ASP A 233 5.97 19.73 16.94
C ASP A 233 7.34 19.13 17.29
N ASP A 234 8.19 19.95 17.91
CA ASP A 234 9.52 19.57 18.36
C ASP A 234 9.54 18.38 19.36
N ARG A 235 8.43 18.08 20.02
CA ARG A 235 8.31 16.91 20.89
C ARG A 235 8.59 15.62 20.09
N PHE A 236 8.00 15.47 18.90
CA PHE A 236 8.20 14.30 18.08
C PHE A 236 9.64 14.19 17.53
N ALA A 237 10.26 15.32 17.20
CA ALA A 237 11.66 15.35 16.78
C ALA A 237 12.61 14.93 17.94
N ARG A 238 12.35 15.39 19.17
CA ARG A 238 13.10 14.98 20.36
C ARG A 238 12.93 13.49 20.66
N GLU A 239 11.69 12.99 20.68
CA GLU A 239 11.40 11.57 20.91
C GLU A 239 11.99 10.68 19.81
N TYR A 240 11.92 11.10 18.55
CA TYR A 240 12.60 10.42 17.46
C TYR A 240 14.10 10.24 17.73
N ARG A 241 14.80 11.31 18.08
CA ARG A 241 16.24 11.24 18.37
C ARG A 241 16.52 10.38 19.60
N ARG A 242 15.77 10.53 20.67
CA ARG A 242 15.91 9.73 21.90
C ARG A 242 15.75 8.23 21.57
N ILE A 243 14.68 7.85 20.91
CA ILE A 243 14.38 6.44 20.58
C ILE A 243 15.40 5.90 19.58
N ALA A 244 15.76 6.67 18.55
CA ALA A 244 16.72 6.24 17.53
C ALA A 244 18.11 5.98 18.12
N ILE A 245 18.59 6.87 19.01
CA ILE A 245 19.98 6.89 19.50
C ILE A 245 20.09 6.23 20.87
N GLU A 246 19.36 6.73 21.89
CA GLU A 246 19.53 6.28 23.28
C GLU A 246 18.92 4.88 23.48
N GLU A 247 17.73 4.64 22.91
CA GLU A 247 17.09 3.31 22.89
C GLU A 247 17.65 2.37 21.80
N LYS A 248 18.56 2.87 20.94
CA LYS A 248 19.25 2.10 19.88
C LYS A 248 18.31 1.49 18.82
N TYR A 249 17.19 2.15 18.54
CA TYR A 249 16.26 1.65 17.51
C TYR A 249 16.85 1.73 16.11
N ALA A 250 17.68 2.74 15.81
CA ALA A 250 18.35 2.84 14.52
C ALA A 250 19.36 1.68 14.31
N GLU A 251 20.09 1.29 15.34
CA GLU A 251 20.96 0.10 15.31
C GLU A 251 20.13 -1.20 15.15
N THR A 252 19.04 -1.31 15.92
CA THR A 252 18.11 -2.46 15.85
C THR A 252 17.49 -2.61 14.45
N ALA A 253 17.08 -1.49 13.85
CA ALA A 253 16.47 -1.43 12.51
C ALA A 253 17.42 -1.91 11.40
N VAL A 254 18.73 -1.97 11.60
CA VAL A 254 19.66 -2.58 10.63
C VAL A 254 19.27 -4.04 10.35
N ARG A 255 18.64 -4.72 11.29
CA ARG A 255 18.15 -6.10 11.16
C ARG A 255 16.62 -6.17 10.98
N ALA A 256 15.99 -5.10 10.52
CA ALA A 256 14.53 -5.04 10.37
C ALA A 256 13.96 -6.18 9.52
N ARG A 257 14.63 -6.56 8.43
CA ARG A 257 14.24 -7.75 7.66
C ARG A 257 14.69 -9.02 8.37
N TRP A 258 13.71 -9.89 8.72
CA TRP A 258 14.00 -11.20 9.29
C TRP A 258 14.55 -12.16 8.22
N MET A 259 15.73 -12.75 8.47
CA MET A 259 16.43 -13.58 7.48
C MET A 259 17.03 -14.88 8.07
N LEU A 260 16.52 -15.36 9.21
CA LEU A 260 17.12 -16.55 9.85
C LEU A 260 16.61 -17.88 9.30
N PHE A 261 15.29 -18.05 9.13
CA PHE A 261 14.70 -19.34 8.72
C PHE A 261 13.73 -19.20 7.55
N LYS A 262 12.80 -18.28 7.64
CA LYS A 262 11.76 -18.03 6.64
C LYS A 262 11.52 -16.52 6.55
N VAL A 263 11.47 -16.02 5.32
CA VAL A 263 11.05 -14.63 5.05
C VAL A 263 9.54 -14.58 5.06
N ASN A 264 8.99 -13.60 5.77
CA ASN A 264 7.62 -13.18 5.57
C ASN A 264 7.61 -12.07 4.52
N PHE A 265 7.15 -12.36 3.33
CA PHE A 265 7.20 -11.39 2.22
C PHE A 265 6.23 -10.22 2.38
N SER A 266 5.21 -10.34 3.26
CA SER A 266 4.39 -9.19 3.64
C SER A 266 5.19 -8.13 4.39
N ASP A 267 6.18 -8.55 5.19
CA ASP A 267 7.05 -7.65 5.93
C ASP A 267 7.97 -6.85 4.97
N ASP A 268 8.34 -7.42 3.82
CA ASP A 268 9.12 -6.68 2.81
C ASP A 268 8.34 -5.49 2.24
N VAL A 269 7.00 -5.59 2.12
CA VAL A 269 6.15 -4.45 1.73
C VAL A 269 6.15 -3.39 2.82
N MET A 270 5.93 -3.77 4.09
CA MET A 270 5.97 -2.86 5.23
C MET A 270 7.34 -2.15 5.33
N LEU A 271 8.43 -2.90 5.16
CA LEU A 271 9.76 -2.31 5.12
C LEU A 271 9.90 -1.24 4.03
N ALA A 272 9.36 -1.49 2.84
CA ALA A 272 9.42 -0.52 1.74
C ALA A 272 8.60 0.74 2.06
N LEU A 273 7.42 0.58 2.67
CA LEU A 273 6.58 1.70 3.10
C LEU A 273 7.26 2.52 4.21
N ALA A 274 7.97 1.87 5.13
CA ALA A 274 8.70 2.55 6.20
C ALA A 274 9.98 3.23 5.69
N TYR A 275 10.74 2.58 4.81
CA TYR A 275 11.98 3.15 4.26
C TYR A 275 11.74 4.43 3.48
N TYR A 276 10.72 4.50 2.65
CA TYR A 276 10.56 5.62 1.73
C TYR A 276 10.39 6.97 2.44
N PRO A 277 9.50 7.14 3.43
CA PRO A 277 9.43 8.38 4.20
C PRO A 277 10.73 8.68 4.97
N LEU A 278 11.38 7.67 5.55
CA LEU A 278 12.65 7.87 6.25
C LEU A 278 13.74 8.39 5.31
N PHE A 279 13.89 7.83 4.13
CA PHE A 279 14.88 8.31 3.15
C PHE A 279 14.58 9.72 2.64
N ARG A 280 13.32 10.10 2.54
CA ARG A 280 12.93 11.45 2.13
C ARG A 280 13.19 12.50 3.21
N LEU A 281 12.97 12.15 4.48
CA LEU A 281 12.89 13.11 5.58
C LEU A 281 14.14 13.11 6.48
N GLU A 282 14.98 12.06 6.45
CA GLU A 282 16.14 11.97 7.32
C GLU A 282 17.36 12.70 6.74
N ASN A 283 17.81 13.72 7.44
CA ASN A 283 18.98 14.54 7.09
C ASN A 283 20.19 14.32 8.01
N ASP A 284 20.00 13.65 9.17
CA ASP A 284 21.14 13.29 10.03
C ASP A 284 21.95 12.18 9.36
N PRO A 285 23.23 12.41 9.03
CA PRO A 285 24.02 11.46 8.27
C PRO A 285 24.26 10.14 9.02
N VAL A 286 24.28 10.16 10.35
CA VAL A 286 24.50 8.96 11.19
C VAL A 286 23.24 8.09 11.16
N LEU A 287 22.07 8.68 11.39
CA LEU A 287 20.80 7.94 11.36
C LEU A 287 20.51 7.44 9.93
N ARG A 288 20.74 8.28 8.93
CA ARG A 288 20.58 7.89 7.54
C ARG A 288 21.48 6.70 7.15
N ALA A 289 22.71 6.65 7.67
CA ALA A 289 23.63 5.52 7.44
C ALA A 289 23.09 4.20 7.99
N HIS A 290 22.42 4.19 9.15
CA HIS A 290 21.74 3.00 9.69
C HIS A 290 20.62 2.52 8.77
N TYR A 291 19.78 3.44 8.27
CA TYR A 291 18.69 3.07 7.34
C TYR A 291 19.21 2.57 6.01
N ILE A 292 20.27 3.18 5.48
CA ILE A 292 20.94 2.69 4.27
C ILE A 292 21.54 1.28 4.50
N ALA A 293 22.19 1.05 5.64
CA ALA A 293 22.73 -0.26 5.98
C ALA A 293 21.61 -1.33 6.11
N SER A 294 20.50 -0.97 6.75
CA SER A 294 19.30 -1.81 6.85
C SER A 294 18.73 -2.17 5.48
N PHE A 295 18.52 -1.16 4.63
CA PHE A 295 17.99 -1.37 3.29
C PHE A 295 18.96 -2.16 2.41
N LYS A 296 20.25 -1.84 2.45
CA LYS A 296 21.29 -2.57 1.71
C LYS A 296 21.32 -4.05 2.06
N ARG A 297 21.20 -4.38 3.36
CA ARG A 297 21.10 -5.76 3.84
C ARG A 297 19.84 -6.44 3.31
N SER A 298 18.70 -5.78 3.38
CA SER A 298 17.42 -6.28 2.87
C SER A 298 17.44 -6.45 1.35
N TRP A 299 18.07 -5.52 0.63
CA TRP A 299 18.19 -5.52 -0.82
C TRP A 299 19.03 -6.68 -1.37
N HIS A 300 20.18 -6.94 -0.75
CA HIS A 300 21.07 -8.00 -1.22
C HIS A 300 20.76 -9.37 -0.61
N GLY A 301 20.06 -9.42 0.52
CA GLY A 301 19.85 -10.66 1.27
C GLY A 301 21.07 -11.06 2.09
N GLU A 302 20.99 -12.18 2.78
CA GLU A 302 22.03 -12.70 3.66
C GLU A 302 22.08 -14.24 3.64
N GLY A 303 23.27 -14.80 3.49
CA GLY A 303 23.47 -16.24 3.47
C GLY A 303 22.70 -16.88 2.29
N ARG A 304 21.73 -17.75 2.61
CA ARG A 304 20.88 -18.42 1.62
C ARG A 304 19.55 -17.72 1.39
N VAL A 305 19.28 -16.65 2.14
CA VAL A 305 18.02 -15.91 2.02
C VAL A 305 18.15 -14.86 0.92
N PRO A 306 17.37 -14.97 -0.16
CA PRO A 306 17.43 -14.00 -1.25
C PRO A 306 16.99 -12.63 -0.78
N GLY A 307 17.65 -11.59 -1.33
CA GLY A 307 17.29 -10.21 -1.07
C GLY A 307 16.04 -9.76 -1.80
N MET A 308 15.57 -8.57 -1.45
CA MET A 308 14.44 -7.91 -2.14
C MET A 308 14.72 -7.71 -3.63
N LYS A 309 15.99 -7.53 -4.02
CA LYS A 309 16.41 -7.44 -5.44
C LYS A 309 15.93 -8.63 -6.26
N ALA A 310 16.09 -9.83 -5.73
CA ALA A 310 15.74 -11.07 -6.43
C ALA A 310 14.22 -11.24 -6.63
N GLN A 311 13.37 -10.47 -5.96
CA GLN A 311 11.90 -10.56 -6.08
C GLN A 311 11.34 -9.89 -7.33
N ARG A 312 12.13 -9.07 -8.03
CA ARG A 312 11.73 -8.29 -9.21
C ARG A 312 10.51 -7.40 -8.96
N ASN A 313 10.45 -6.80 -7.76
CA ASN A 313 9.40 -5.86 -7.40
C ASN A 313 9.84 -4.43 -7.71
N LEU A 314 9.04 -3.72 -8.51
CA LEU A 314 9.39 -2.37 -8.96
C LEU A 314 9.48 -1.37 -7.79
N VAL A 315 8.62 -1.46 -6.78
CA VAL A 315 8.68 -0.56 -5.61
C VAL A 315 10.03 -0.67 -4.91
N TYR A 316 10.55 -1.90 -4.75
CA TYR A 316 11.84 -2.12 -4.10
C TYR A 316 13.02 -1.67 -4.98
N ALA A 317 12.92 -1.90 -6.30
CA ALA A 317 13.93 -1.45 -7.25
C ALA A 317 14.03 0.08 -7.32
N LEU A 318 12.89 0.78 -7.24
CA LEU A 318 12.84 2.25 -7.18
C LEU A 318 13.53 2.79 -5.92
N LEU A 319 13.30 2.18 -4.76
CA LEU A 319 14.01 2.52 -3.53
C LEU A 319 15.53 2.29 -3.66
N ALA A 320 15.93 1.17 -4.27
CA ALA A 320 17.35 0.86 -4.49
C ALA A 320 18.03 1.86 -5.42
N ARG A 321 17.35 2.29 -6.47
CA ARG A 321 17.82 3.35 -7.33
C ARG A 321 18.06 4.66 -6.57
N GLU A 322 17.06 5.11 -5.79
CA GLU A 322 17.12 6.40 -5.06
C GLU A 322 18.18 6.38 -3.93
N VAL A 323 18.42 5.24 -3.32
CA VAL A 323 19.22 5.15 -2.08
C VAL A 323 20.61 4.57 -2.32
N LEU A 324 20.71 3.58 -3.21
CA LEU A 324 21.96 2.86 -3.50
C LEU A 324 22.55 3.19 -4.88
N GLY A 325 21.81 3.92 -5.74
CA GLY A 325 22.18 4.15 -7.13
C GLY A 325 22.14 2.87 -7.99
N ASP A 326 21.40 1.84 -7.57
CA ASP A 326 21.28 0.57 -8.31
C ASP A 326 20.17 0.68 -9.38
N GLU A 327 20.53 1.14 -10.56
CA GLU A 327 19.60 1.26 -11.70
C GLU A 327 19.36 -0.07 -12.41
N ASN A 328 20.22 -1.08 -12.21
CA ASN A 328 20.18 -2.32 -12.98
C ASN A 328 18.92 -3.15 -12.77
N ALA A 329 18.24 -2.99 -11.62
CA ALA A 329 17.02 -3.73 -11.30
C ALA A 329 15.75 -3.11 -11.89
N ILE A 330 15.80 -1.87 -12.40
CA ILE A 330 14.61 -1.15 -12.86
C ILE A 330 13.97 -1.83 -14.07
N ALA A 331 14.75 -2.04 -15.15
CA ALA A 331 14.22 -2.62 -16.39
C ALA A 331 13.56 -3.99 -16.17
N GLU A 332 14.24 -4.89 -15.43
CA GLU A 332 13.71 -6.21 -15.11
C GLU A 332 12.44 -6.14 -14.23
N SER A 333 12.37 -5.19 -13.31
CA SER A 333 11.19 -5.00 -12.45
C SER A 333 10.01 -4.39 -13.22
N VAL A 334 10.25 -3.49 -14.15
CA VAL A 334 9.23 -2.96 -15.07
C VAL A 334 8.72 -4.07 -15.98
N ASP A 335 9.61 -4.90 -16.55
CA ASP A 335 9.21 -6.04 -17.36
C ASP A 335 8.36 -7.04 -16.56
N ASN A 336 8.71 -7.29 -15.30
CA ASN A 336 7.88 -8.12 -14.42
C ASN A 336 6.51 -7.47 -14.13
N LEU A 337 6.44 -6.14 -13.95
CA LEU A 337 5.16 -5.44 -13.79
C LEU A 337 4.28 -5.52 -15.05
N ARG A 338 4.87 -5.50 -16.26
CA ARG A 338 4.15 -5.72 -17.53
C ARG A 338 3.46 -7.08 -17.57
N LEU A 339 4.04 -8.09 -16.92
CA LEU A 339 3.46 -9.43 -16.79
C LEU A 339 2.33 -9.54 -15.77
N PHE A 340 2.01 -8.46 -15.03
CA PHE A 340 0.92 -8.45 -14.05
C PHE A 340 -0.42 -8.73 -14.76
N PRO A 341 -1.06 -9.89 -14.54
CA PRO A 341 -2.25 -10.26 -15.29
C PRO A 341 -3.53 -9.80 -14.58
N LEU A 342 -4.56 -9.51 -15.35
CA LEU A 342 -5.85 -9.07 -14.81
C LEU A 342 -6.53 -10.16 -13.97
N ASP A 343 -6.38 -11.43 -14.34
CA ASP A 343 -6.94 -12.59 -13.63
C ASP A 343 -6.24 -12.90 -12.29
N MET A 344 -5.20 -12.16 -11.93
CA MET A 344 -4.68 -12.17 -10.57
C MET A 344 -5.66 -11.51 -9.59
N LYS A 345 -6.48 -10.59 -10.06
CA LYS A 345 -7.40 -9.81 -9.24
C LYS A 345 -8.85 -10.18 -9.45
N TRP A 346 -9.27 -10.47 -10.67
CA TRP A 346 -10.67 -10.60 -11.07
C TRP A 346 -11.01 -11.97 -11.66
N ASN A 347 -12.28 -12.32 -11.63
CA ASN A 347 -12.80 -13.48 -12.31
C ASN A 347 -12.98 -13.22 -13.82
N ARG A 348 -13.33 -14.27 -14.56
CA ARG A 348 -13.48 -14.22 -16.03
C ARG A 348 -14.61 -13.30 -16.48
N ASP A 349 -15.71 -13.25 -15.72
CA ASP A 349 -16.88 -12.43 -16.09
C ASP A 349 -16.56 -10.94 -15.95
N THR A 350 -15.86 -10.55 -14.88
CA THR A 350 -15.38 -9.18 -14.69
C THR A 350 -14.40 -8.78 -15.79
N ILE A 351 -13.45 -9.66 -16.14
CA ILE A 351 -12.50 -9.39 -17.22
C ILE A 351 -13.20 -9.26 -18.57
N ALA A 352 -14.19 -10.10 -18.85
CA ALA A 352 -14.99 -10.01 -20.08
C ALA A 352 -15.80 -8.72 -20.15
N ALA A 353 -16.38 -8.27 -19.02
CA ALA A 353 -17.09 -7.00 -18.95
C ALA A 353 -16.16 -5.81 -19.24
N TYR A 354 -15.00 -5.77 -18.60
CA TYR A 354 -13.99 -4.73 -18.85
C TYR A 354 -13.39 -4.82 -20.27
N GLY A 355 -13.25 -6.03 -20.82
CA GLY A 355 -12.85 -6.22 -22.22
C GLY A 355 -13.80 -5.51 -23.19
N LYS A 356 -15.11 -5.59 -22.95
CA LYS A 356 -16.10 -4.85 -23.74
C LYS A 356 -16.04 -3.34 -23.51
N GLU A 357 -15.94 -2.92 -22.26
CA GLU A 357 -15.95 -1.51 -21.87
C GLU A 357 -14.70 -0.78 -22.37
N PHE A 358 -13.53 -1.39 -22.19
CA PHE A 358 -12.24 -0.79 -22.54
C PHE A 358 -11.71 -1.24 -23.90
N GLY A 359 -12.42 -2.09 -24.62
CA GLY A 359 -12.05 -2.51 -25.99
C GLY A 359 -10.79 -3.35 -26.06
N PHE A 360 -10.66 -4.40 -25.22
CA PHE A 360 -9.57 -5.36 -25.28
C PHE A 360 -10.08 -6.80 -25.23
N THR A 361 -9.29 -7.72 -25.75
CA THR A 361 -9.51 -9.16 -25.57
C THR A 361 -8.46 -9.70 -24.59
N PHE A 362 -8.92 -10.33 -23.53
CA PHE A 362 -8.03 -10.98 -22.57
C PHE A 362 -7.70 -12.40 -23.03
N GLU A 363 -6.42 -12.67 -23.20
CA GLU A 363 -5.91 -14.01 -23.44
C GLU A 363 -5.14 -14.46 -22.20
N PRO A 364 -5.57 -15.53 -21.52
CA PRO A 364 -4.93 -16.00 -20.28
C PRO A 364 -3.60 -16.75 -20.54
N ALA A 365 -3.01 -16.58 -21.70
CA ALA A 365 -1.75 -17.23 -22.03
C ALA A 365 -0.60 -16.70 -21.18
N LEU A 366 0.18 -17.64 -20.61
CA LEU A 366 1.41 -17.31 -19.92
C LEU A 366 2.44 -16.77 -20.92
N LYS A 367 2.87 -15.52 -20.74
CA LYS A 367 3.82 -14.85 -21.64
C LYS A 367 5.27 -15.11 -21.24
N SER A 368 5.52 -15.41 -19.96
CA SER A 368 6.85 -15.64 -19.43
C SER A 368 7.29 -17.10 -19.58
N ALA A 369 8.60 -17.32 -19.65
CA ALA A 369 9.19 -18.64 -19.50
C ALA A 369 9.04 -19.14 -18.04
N ALA A 370 9.06 -20.44 -17.83
CA ALA A 370 9.14 -21.01 -16.50
C ALA A 370 10.46 -20.57 -15.82
N PRO A 371 10.42 -20.14 -14.53
CA PRO A 371 11.62 -19.72 -13.84
C PRO A 371 12.55 -20.92 -13.61
N LYS A 372 13.86 -20.64 -13.60
CA LYS A 372 14.84 -21.63 -13.15
C LYS A 372 14.78 -21.77 -11.61
N PRO A 373 15.28 -22.89 -11.05
CA PRO A 373 15.39 -23.04 -9.62
C PRO A 373 16.13 -21.85 -8.97
N GLY A 374 15.52 -21.22 -7.96
CA GLY A 374 16.06 -20.06 -7.28
C GLY A 374 15.80 -18.70 -7.93
N GLU A 375 15.21 -18.66 -9.11
CA GLU A 375 14.71 -17.42 -9.73
C GLU A 375 13.29 -17.09 -9.25
N ALA A 376 12.99 -15.79 -9.15
CA ALA A 376 11.64 -15.37 -8.83
C ALA A 376 10.65 -15.77 -9.93
N VAL A 377 9.51 -16.29 -9.52
CA VAL A 377 8.38 -16.62 -10.40
C VAL A 377 7.84 -15.31 -11.00
N PRO A 378 7.76 -15.20 -12.34
CA PRO A 378 7.15 -14.05 -12.99
C PRO A 378 5.70 -13.85 -12.57
N LEU A 379 5.22 -12.60 -12.59
CA LEU A 379 3.89 -12.25 -12.06
C LEU A 379 2.74 -12.98 -12.76
N ASP A 380 2.85 -13.26 -14.05
CA ASP A 380 1.84 -14.02 -14.79
C ASP A 380 1.75 -15.50 -14.39
N ARG A 381 2.74 -16.00 -13.64
CA ARG A 381 2.81 -17.38 -13.12
C ARG A 381 2.61 -17.49 -11.61
N ARG A 382 2.44 -16.37 -10.89
CA ARG A 382 2.18 -16.40 -9.45
C ARG A 382 0.72 -16.73 -9.15
N ALA A 383 0.47 -17.34 -8.01
CA ALA A 383 -0.88 -17.63 -7.54
C ALA A 383 -1.70 -16.35 -7.36
N ARG A 384 -3.03 -16.50 -7.40
CA ARG A 384 -3.97 -15.41 -7.14
C ARG A 384 -3.90 -14.94 -5.70
N THR A 385 -3.88 -13.63 -5.45
CA THR A 385 -3.74 -13.08 -4.10
C THR A 385 -4.28 -11.66 -3.99
N TRP A 386 -4.56 -11.25 -2.74
CA TRP A 386 -4.96 -9.89 -2.40
C TRP A 386 -3.87 -8.83 -2.67
N SER A 387 -2.60 -9.20 -2.57
CA SER A 387 -1.48 -8.38 -3.02
C SER A 387 -0.39 -9.27 -3.66
N ALA A 388 0.06 -8.91 -4.84
CA ALA A 388 1.10 -9.64 -5.56
C ALA A 388 2.46 -9.61 -4.84
N TRP A 389 2.65 -8.65 -3.94
CA TRP A 389 3.93 -8.42 -3.27
C TRP A 389 4.09 -9.14 -1.94
N VAL A 390 3.02 -9.71 -1.38
CA VAL A 390 3.07 -10.45 -0.10
C VAL A 390 3.28 -11.95 -0.28
N GLN A 391 3.19 -12.46 -1.50
CA GLN A 391 3.45 -13.87 -1.78
C GLN A 391 4.94 -14.17 -1.79
N ASP A 392 5.26 -15.43 -1.46
CA ASP A 392 6.60 -15.97 -1.72
C ASP A 392 6.89 -15.95 -3.24
N PRO A 393 7.77 -15.07 -3.71
CA PRO A 393 8.06 -14.95 -5.14
C PRO A 393 8.89 -16.14 -5.68
N PHE A 394 9.36 -17.03 -4.81
CA PHE A 394 10.13 -18.22 -5.16
C PHE A 394 9.31 -19.52 -5.03
N ALA A 395 8.03 -19.40 -4.68
CA ALA A 395 7.12 -20.56 -4.64
C ALA A 395 6.92 -21.15 -6.03
N HIS A 396 6.48 -22.42 -6.09
CA HIS A 396 6.23 -23.07 -7.38
C HIS A 396 5.25 -22.25 -8.24
N PRO A 397 5.55 -22.07 -9.53
CA PRO A 397 4.65 -21.37 -10.44
C PRO A 397 3.32 -22.10 -10.59
N VAL A 398 2.24 -21.34 -10.81
CA VAL A 398 0.90 -21.86 -11.04
C VAL A 398 0.60 -21.75 -12.53
N GLU A 399 0.21 -22.88 -13.19
CA GLU A 399 -0.12 -22.89 -14.60
C GLU A 399 -1.53 -22.38 -14.89
N GLN A 400 -2.47 -22.64 -13.97
CA GLN A 400 -3.85 -22.16 -14.05
C GLN A 400 -4.27 -21.50 -12.74
N ARG A 401 -4.98 -20.39 -12.84
CA ARG A 401 -5.59 -19.73 -11.70
C ARG A 401 -7.02 -20.20 -11.55
N PRO A 402 -7.41 -20.78 -10.40
CA PRO A 402 -8.79 -21.11 -10.16
C PRO A 402 -9.64 -19.84 -10.07
N ASP A 403 -10.84 -19.90 -10.59
CA ASP A 403 -11.88 -18.90 -10.35
C ASP A 403 -12.55 -19.19 -9.01
N GLU A 404 -12.04 -18.59 -7.94
CA GLU A 404 -12.47 -18.88 -6.58
C GLU A 404 -13.72 -18.09 -6.15
N GLY A 405 -14.32 -17.32 -7.05
CA GLY A 405 -15.43 -16.43 -6.68
C GLY A 405 -15.03 -15.32 -5.72
N ILE A 406 -13.74 -15.01 -5.64
CA ILE A 406 -13.15 -13.94 -4.84
C ILE A 406 -12.43 -12.99 -5.78
N GLU A 407 -12.61 -11.69 -5.56
CA GLU A 407 -11.91 -10.65 -6.30
C GLU A 407 -11.17 -9.72 -5.33
N TYR A 408 -10.10 -9.11 -5.82
CA TYR A 408 -9.22 -8.25 -5.04
C TYR A 408 -9.07 -6.90 -5.74
N ASN A 409 -8.79 -5.87 -4.96
CA ASN A 409 -8.48 -4.56 -5.51
C ASN A 409 -7.07 -4.52 -6.16
N GLY A 410 -6.79 -3.47 -6.94
CA GLY A 410 -5.54 -3.31 -7.69
C GLY A 410 -4.52 -2.36 -7.05
N HIS A 411 -4.60 -2.09 -5.74
CA HIS A 411 -3.75 -1.11 -5.05
C HIS A 411 -2.24 -1.36 -5.24
N ASP A 412 -1.83 -2.62 -5.27
CA ASP A 412 -0.44 -3.05 -5.42
C ASP A 412 0.14 -2.76 -6.81
N PHE A 413 -0.66 -2.93 -7.86
CA PHE A 413 -0.29 -2.51 -9.21
C PHE A 413 -0.22 -0.99 -9.29
N LEU A 414 -1.24 -0.29 -8.76
CA LEU A 414 -1.33 1.16 -8.82
C LEU A 414 -0.17 1.86 -8.10
N LEU A 415 0.23 1.37 -6.92
CA LEU A 415 1.41 1.89 -6.23
C LEU A 415 2.66 1.74 -7.08
N ALA A 416 2.94 0.53 -7.59
CA ALA A 416 4.15 0.27 -8.38
C ALA A 416 4.20 1.13 -9.65
N TYR A 417 3.06 1.24 -10.36
CA TYR A 417 2.96 2.04 -11.58
C TYR A 417 3.18 3.54 -11.30
N TRP A 418 2.42 4.13 -10.36
CA TRP A 418 2.50 5.56 -10.11
C TRP A 418 3.80 5.98 -9.45
N PHE A 419 4.42 5.11 -8.65
CA PHE A 419 5.76 5.35 -8.13
C PHE A 419 6.80 5.36 -9.27
N GLY A 420 6.71 4.40 -10.21
CA GLY A 420 7.55 4.36 -11.40
C GLY A 420 7.38 5.59 -12.30
N ARG A 421 6.14 6.07 -12.46
CA ARG A 421 5.83 7.31 -13.18
C ARG A 421 6.37 8.55 -12.47
N TYR A 422 6.20 8.64 -11.16
CA TYR A 422 6.65 9.75 -10.34
C TYR A 422 8.18 9.89 -10.37
N LEU A 423 8.90 8.79 -10.29
CA LEU A 423 10.36 8.77 -10.40
C LEU A 423 10.88 8.69 -11.86
N LYS A 424 10.00 8.83 -12.86
CA LYS A 424 10.34 8.84 -14.29
C LYS A 424 11.03 7.57 -14.80
N CYS A 425 10.71 6.42 -14.20
CA CYS A 425 11.19 5.11 -14.63
C CYS A 425 10.21 4.40 -15.57
N ILE A 426 8.98 4.89 -15.67
CA ILE A 426 7.95 4.43 -16.62
C ILE A 426 7.54 5.61 -17.48
N ALA A 427 7.55 5.46 -18.80
CA ALA A 427 7.13 6.50 -19.73
C ALA A 427 5.58 6.69 -19.75
N PRO A 428 5.06 7.86 -20.20
CA PRO A 428 3.61 8.12 -20.21
C PRO A 428 2.79 7.14 -21.04
N ASP A 429 3.35 6.64 -22.12
CA ASP A 429 2.72 5.77 -23.11
C ASP A 429 3.05 4.28 -22.92
N GLU A 430 3.87 3.98 -21.93
CA GLU A 430 4.29 2.62 -21.59
C GLU A 430 3.21 1.84 -20.76
#